data_b44858bac9e6cf930150f052284f39c0
#
_entry.id   b44858bac9e6cf930150f052284f39c0
#
_cell.length_a   1.000
_cell.length_b   1.000
_cell.length_c   1.000
_cell.angle_alpha   90.00
_cell.angle_beta   90.00
_cell.angle_gamma   90.00
#
_symmetry.space_group_name_H-M   'P 1'
#
loop_
_entity.id
_entity.type
_entity.pdbx_description
1 polymer ?
#
loop_
_entity_poly.entity_id
_entity_poly.type
_entity_poly.pdbx_seq_one_letter_code
_entity_poly.pdbx_strand_id
1 'polypeptide(L)'
;VAAIRFNDCELKPGESRSYVIALEYGTSKEELESIGNKYIDVDVFDKYLEETKNYWKDKINVSYNSADKNFDNWMHWVNFQPMLRRIYGCSFLPHHDYGKGGRGWRDLWQDCLALLIMEPEKVRQMLIDNFGGVRFDGTNATIIGSKQGEFIADRNNIVRVWMDHGAWPYLTTRLYMQQTGDIEFLTEENTYFKDAQIC
;
A
#
# COMPACT_ATOMS: atom_id res chain seq x y z
N VAL A 1 -13.71 24.53 0.55
CA VAL A 1 -12.77 25.20 1.44
C VAL A 1 -13.41 25.25 2.82
N ALA A 2 -12.71 24.76 3.84
CA ALA A 2 -13.14 24.79 5.23
C ALA A 2 -12.26 25.79 6.01
N ALA A 3 -12.86 26.49 6.95
CA ALA A 3 -12.15 27.35 7.90
C ALA A 3 -12.62 27.00 9.32
N ILE A 4 -11.67 26.90 10.22
CA ILE A 4 -11.92 26.62 11.64
C ILE A 4 -11.55 27.85 12.43
N ARG A 5 -12.47 28.33 13.27
CA ARG A 5 -12.22 29.40 14.22
C ARG A 5 -12.42 28.84 15.63
N PHE A 6 -11.40 28.97 16.47
CA PHE A 6 -11.54 28.69 17.89
C PHE A 6 -12.16 29.90 18.62
N ASN A 7 -12.92 29.60 19.65
CA ASN A 7 -13.47 30.65 20.49
C ASN A 7 -12.35 31.39 21.23
N ASP A 8 -12.55 32.67 21.45
CA ASP A 8 -11.63 33.50 22.22
C ASP A 8 -11.48 32.91 23.63
N CYS A 9 -10.26 32.88 24.14
CA CYS A 9 -9.97 32.43 25.49
C CYS A 9 -8.92 33.34 26.14
N GLU A 10 -9.04 33.57 27.43
CA GLU A 10 -8.03 34.24 28.24
C GLU A 10 -7.15 33.21 28.92
N LEU A 11 -5.83 33.38 28.82
CA LEU A 11 -4.84 32.55 29.48
C LEU A 11 -4.09 33.36 30.50
N LYS A 12 -3.98 32.86 31.73
CA LYS A 12 -3.10 33.46 32.74
C LYS A 12 -1.65 33.03 32.51
N PRO A 13 -0.68 33.74 33.11
CA PRO A 13 0.73 33.34 33.01
C PRO A 13 0.91 31.88 33.48
N GLY A 14 1.53 31.04 32.60
CA GLY A 14 1.76 29.63 32.83
C GLY A 14 0.60 28.71 32.44
N GLU A 15 -0.54 29.23 32.04
CA GLU A 15 -1.66 28.42 31.51
C GLU A 15 -1.46 28.12 30.02
N SER A 16 -1.92 26.95 29.60
CA SER A 16 -1.96 26.53 28.20
C SER A 16 -3.33 25.95 27.87
N ARG A 17 -3.72 26.01 26.61
CA ARG A 17 -4.92 25.37 26.10
C ARG A 17 -4.61 24.60 24.83
N SER A 18 -5.01 23.35 24.81
CA SER A 18 -4.84 22.47 23.66
C SER A 18 -6.14 22.31 22.89
N TYR A 19 -6.02 22.10 21.59
CA TYR A 19 -7.13 21.80 20.69
C TYR A 19 -6.75 20.60 19.84
N VAL A 20 -7.72 19.73 19.57
CA VAL A 20 -7.59 18.63 18.64
C VAL A 20 -8.50 18.89 17.45
N ILE A 21 -7.96 18.77 16.25
CA ILE A 21 -8.69 18.84 15.00
C ILE A 21 -8.60 17.46 14.36
N ALA A 22 -9.76 16.83 14.12
CA ALA A 22 -9.85 15.59 13.37
C ALA A 22 -10.15 15.92 11.90
N LEU A 23 -9.35 15.37 11.00
CA LEU A 23 -9.61 15.36 9.56
C LEU A 23 -9.80 13.91 9.15
N GLU A 24 -10.97 13.59 8.65
CA GLU A 24 -11.38 12.23 8.43
C GLU A 24 -11.85 11.99 7.00
N TYR A 25 -11.71 10.75 6.57
CA TYR A 25 -12.26 10.24 5.34
C TYR A 25 -13.02 8.94 5.64
N GLY A 26 -14.21 8.80 5.12
CA GLY A 26 -15.04 7.63 5.32
C GLY A 26 -16.14 7.52 4.27
N THR A 27 -16.81 6.38 4.25
CA THR A 27 -17.84 6.04 3.27
C THR A 27 -19.26 6.37 3.74
N SER A 28 -19.45 6.56 5.04
CA SER A 28 -20.72 6.93 5.64
C SER A 28 -20.57 7.99 6.73
N LYS A 29 -21.65 8.70 7.02
CA LYS A 29 -21.68 9.71 8.09
C LYS A 29 -21.47 9.07 9.47
N GLU A 30 -22.07 7.92 9.69
CA GLU A 30 -22.02 7.19 10.95
C GLU A 30 -20.58 6.71 11.25
N GLU A 31 -19.87 6.26 10.21
CA GLU A 31 -18.46 5.90 10.29
C GLU A 31 -17.62 7.12 10.69
N LEU A 32 -17.80 8.26 10.01
CA LEU A 32 -17.06 9.49 10.30
C LEU A 32 -17.34 10.01 11.72
N GLU A 33 -18.59 10.01 12.16
CA GLU A 33 -18.96 10.42 13.53
C GLU A 33 -18.33 9.48 14.59
N SER A 34 -18.29 8.19 14.33
CA SER A 34 -17.66 7.21 15.21
C SER A 34 -16.16 7.44 15.35
N ILE A 35 -15.47 7.64 14.22
CA ILE A 35 -14.03 7.88 14.21
C ILE A 35 -13.72 9.23 14.87
N GLY A 36 -14.45 10.29 14.51
CA GLY A 36 -14.27 11.62 15.08
C GLY A 36 -14.42 11.65 16.58
N ASN A 37 -15.49 11.08 17.09
CA ASN A 37 -15.73 11.01 18.53
C ASN A 37 -14.63 10.26 19.29
N LYS A 38 -13.97 9.29 18.63
CA LYS A 38 -12.89 8.52 19.22
C LYS A 38 -11.60 9.33 19.39
N TYR A 39 -11.29 10.22 18.46
CA TYR A 39 -9.98 10.88 18.37
C TYR A 39 -9.97 12.36 18.73
N ILE A 40 -11.14 12.98 18.93
CA ILE A 40 -11.25 14.43 19.17
C ILE A 40 -10.94 14.86 20.61
N ASP A 41 -10.80 13.92 21.51
CA ASP A 41 -10.51 14.21 22.92
C ASP A 41 -9.01 14.46 23.12
N VAL A 42 -8.67 15.60 23.72
CA VAL A 42 -7.30 16.01 24.06
C VAL A 42 -6.63 15.01 24.99
N ASP A 43 -7.37 14.45 25.94
CA ASP A 43 -6.82 13.57 26.97
C ASP A 43 -6.40 12.21 26.42
N VAL A 44 -6.96 11.79 25.27
CA VAL A 44 -6.62 10.51 24.63
C VAL A 44 -5.68 10.66 23.45
N PHE A 45 -5.41 11.88 23.01
CA PHE A 45 -4.58 12.15 21.83
C PHE A 45 -3.19 11.51 21.93
N ASP A 46 -2.49 11.74 23.02
CA ASP A 46 -1.12 11.22 23.21
C ASP A 46 -1.10 9.69 23.21
N LYS A 47 -2.13 9.06 23.80
CA LYS A 47 -2.28 7.60 23.77
C LYS A 47 -2.37 7.09 22.32
N TYR A 48 -3.26 7.65 21.52
CA TYR A 48 -3.41 7.21 20.12
C TYR A 48 -2.21 7.53 19.25
N LEU A 49 -1.51 8.63 19.53
CA LEU A 49 -0.26 8.95 18.87
C LEU A 49 0.80 7.88 19.16
N GLU A 50 0.97 7.48 20.40
CA GLU A 50 1.94 6.43 20.77
C GLU A 50 1.52 5.05 20.24
N GLU A 51 0.24 4.70 20.25
CA GLU A 51 -0.26 3.47 19.62
C GLU A 51 0.07 3.46 18.10
N THR A 52 -0.12 4.58 17.41
CA THR A 52 0.22 4.71 15.99
C THR A 52 1.71 4.58 15.73
N LYS A 53 2.55 5.22 16.54
CA LYS A 53 4.01 5.10 16.44
C LYS A 53 4.47 3.65 16.64
N ASN A 54 3.93 2.97 17.64
CA ASN A 54 4.26 1.57 17.92
C ASN A 54 3.80 0.65 16.79
N TYR A 55 2.59 0.85 16.27
CA TYR A 55 2.10 0.12 15.11
C TYR A 55 3.06 0.19 13.92
N TRP A 56 3.50 1.39 13.57
CA TRP A 56 4.42 1.56 12.43
C TRP A 56 5.82 1.04 12.74
N LYS A 57 6.29 1.15 13.97
CA LYS A 57 7.57 0.59 14.39
C LYS A 57 7.58 -0.95 14.28
N ASP A 58 6.47 -1.59 14.64
CA ASP A 58 6.34 -3.04 14.53
C ASP A 58 6.21 -3.50 13.07
N LYS A 59 5.55 -2.70 12.23
CA LYS A 59 5.38 -2.98 10.80
C LYS A 59 6.67 -2.79 10.01
N ILE A 60 7.45 -1.76 10.35
CA ILE A 60 8.73 -1.47 9.69
C ILE A 60 9.84 -2.07 10.55
N ASN A 61 9.94 -3.38 10.50
CA ASN A 61 10.84 -4.17 11.35
C ASN A 61 12.28 -4.27 10.81
N VAL A 62 12.61 -3.52 9.77
CA VAL A 62 13.96 -3.41 9.22
C VAL A 62 14.57 -2.09 9.64
N SER A 63 15.73 -2.16 10.29
CA SER A 63 16.47 -0.99 10.74
C SER A 63 17.92 -1.00 10.22
N TYR A 64 18.46 0.18 10.07
CA TYR A 64 19.84 0.40 9.66
C TYR A 64 20.61 1.07 10.80
N ASN A 65 21.84 0.67 10.98
CA ASN A 65 22.74 1.27 11.96
C ASN A 65 24.11 1.50 11.33
N SER A 66 24.22 2.58 10.57
CA SER A 66 25.44 3.01 9.89
C SER A 66 26.13 4.15 10.64
N ALA A 67 27.27 4.58 10.12
CA ALA A 67 27.96 5.78 10.62
C ALA A 67 27.21 7.09 10.26
N ASP A 68 26.35 7.06 9.25
CA ASP A 68 25.55 8.20 8.82
C ASP A 68 24.08 8.09 9.29
N LYS A 69 23.74 8.85 10.31
CA LYS A 69 22.38 8.85 10.88
C LYS A 69 21.33 9.45 9.96
N ASN A 70 21.70 10.30 9.01
CA ASN A 70 20.77 10.82 8.02
C ASN A 70 20.39 9.71 7.03
N PHE A 71 21.36 8.88 6.63
CA PHE A 71 21.09 7.68 5.83
C PHE A 71 20.18 6.70 6.57
N ASP A 72 20.47 6.39 7.83
CA ASP A 72 19.63 5.49 8.64
C ASP A 72 18.18 5.96 8.71
N ASN A 73 17.96 7.25 8.99
CA ASN A 73 16.64 7.86 9.07
C ASN A 73 15.94 7.86 7.70
N TRP A 74 16.67 8.12 6.61
CA TRP A 74 16.12 8.10 5.28
C TRP A 74 15.72 6.68 4.86
N MET A 75 16.52 5.68 5.18
CA MET A 75 16.21 4.27 4.93
C MET A 75 14.98 3.79 5.71
N HIS A 76 14.73 4.34 6.88
CA HIS A 76 13.50 4.08 7.62
C HIS A 76 12.25 4.56 6.83
N TRP A 77 12.33 5.74 6.23
CA TRP A 77 11.32 6.25 5.31
C TRP A 77 11.18 5.38 4.05
N VAL A 78 12.29 4.92 3.46
CA VAL A 78 12.27 4.03 2.29
C VAL A 78 11.53 2.72 2.60
N ASN A 79 11.79 2.11 3.77
CA ASN A 79 11.10 0.90 4.20
C ASN A 79 9.61 1.09 4.46
N PHE A 80 9.19 2.30 4.80
CA PHE A 80 7.77 2.63 4.98
C PHE A 80 7.00 2.69 3.66
N GLN A 81 7.64 3.05 2.55
CA GLN A 81 6.99 3.22 1.25
C GLN A 81 6.20 2.00 0.76
N PRO A 82 6.72 0.76 0.81
CA PRO A 82 5.97 -0.42 0.38
C PRO A 82 4.68 -0.65 1.16
N MET A 83 4.67 -0.30 2.44
CA MET A 83 3.46 -0.38 3.26
C MET A 83 2.39 0.61 2.82
N LEU A 84 2.78 1.85 2.52
CA LEU A 84 1.88 2.85 1.96
C LEU A 84 1.34 2.42 0.59
N ARG A 85 2.20 1.90 -0.27
CA ARG A 85 1.82 1.43 -1.60
C ARG A 85 0.83 0.29 -1.54
N ARG A 86 0.96 -0.62 -0.58
CA ARG A 86 0.00 -1.68 -0.38
C ARG A 86 -1.40 -1.14 -0.02
N ILE A 87 -1.47 -0.05 0.73
CA ILE A 87 -2.73 0.57 1.16
C ILE A 87 -3.34 1.41 0.03
N TYR A 88 -2.54 2.27 -0.59
CA TYR A 88 -3.02 3.31 -1.51
C TYR A 88 -2.77 3.01 -3.00
N GLY A 89 -2.05 1.94 -3.31
CA GLY A 89 -1.58 1.62 -4.65
C GLY A 89 -0.13 2.03 -4.87
N CYS A 90 0.51 1.39 -5.84
CA CYS A 90 1.96 1.47 -6.01
C CYS A 90 2.46 2.74 -6.68
N SER A 91 1.65 3.46 -7.39
CA SER A 91 2.16 4.61 -8.14
C SER A 91 2.11 5.92 -7.39
N PHE A 92 1.28 6.05 -6.36
CA PHE A 92 0.94 7.34 -5.73
C PHE A 92 0.54 8.43 -6.76
N LEU A 93 0.30 8.03 -7.99
CA LEU A 93 -0.09 8.97 -9.02
C LEU A 93 -1.54 9.37 -8.82
N PRO A 94 -1.85 10.64 -8.92
CA PRO A 94 -3.23 11.12 -8.95
C PRO A 94 -3.98 10.47 -10.11
N HIS A 95 -5.23 10.14 -9.90
CA HIS A 95 -6.03 9.38 -10.84
C HIS A 95 -6.58 10.16 -12.04
N HIS A 96 -6.04 11.30 -12.35
CA HIS A 96 -6.60 12.20 -13.34
C HIS A 96 -6.73 11.55 -14.71
N ASP A 97 -5.63 10.94 -15.19
CA ASP A 97 -5.58 10.40 -16.55
C ASP A 97 -5.86 8.90 -16.61
N TYR A 98 -5.71 8.23 -15.48
CA TYR A 98 -5.83 6.79 -15.40
C TYR A 98 -7.17 6.31 -14.83
N GLY A 99 -8.04 7.25 -14.59
CA GLY A 99 -9.40 6.97 -14.16
C GLY A 99 -9.44 6.49 -12.71
N LYS A 100 -9.58 5.26 -12.45
CA LYS A 100 -9.99 4.70 -11.17
C LYS A 100 -8.86 4.12 -10.33
N GLY A 101 -7.63 4.56 -10.54
CA GLY A 101 -6.49 4.12 -9.77
C GLY A 101 -6.22 2.63 -9.93
N GLY A 102 -5.33 2.28 -10.76
CA GLY A 102 -4.82 0.93 -10.86
C GLY A 102 -3.37 0.92 -10.44
N ARG A 103 -2.92 -0.24 -10.03
CA ARG A 103 -1.50 -0.50 -9.82
C ARG A 103 -0.90 -0.90 -11.16
N GLY A 104 0.32 -0.44 -11.45
CA GLY A 104 1.08 -0.94 -12.57
C GLY A 104 1.49 -2.39 -12.33
N TRP A 105 1.51 -3.19 -13.40
CA TRP A 105 1.90 -4.60 -13.30
C TRP A 105 3.29 -4.79 -12.68
N ARG A 106 4.27 -4.08 -13.18
CA ARG A 106 5.64 -4.10 -12.65
C ARG A 106 5.69 -3.74 -11.16
N ASP A 107 5.03 -2.63 -10.82
CA ASP A 107 5.06 -2.07 -9.47
C ASP A 107 4.51 -3.04 -8.43
N LEU A 108 3.49 -3.82 -8.80
CA LEU A 108 2.90 -4.82 -7.93
C LEU A 108 3.91 -5.90 -7.52
N TRP A 109 4.70 -6.39 -8.45
CA TRP A 109 5.72 -7.40 -8.20
C TRP A 109 6.89 -6.82 -7.39
N GLN A 110 7.29 -5.58 -7.69
CA GLN A 110 8.34 -4.88 -6.94
C GLN A 110 7.92 -4.60 -5.50
N ASP A 111 6.67 -4.24 -5.27
CA ASP A 111 6.16 -4.02 -3.91
C ASP A 111 6.19 -5.31 -3.07
N CYS A 112 5.95 -6.47 -3.68
CA CYS A 112 6.12 -7.76 -3.01
C CYS A 112 7.55 -7.99 -2.52
N LEU A 113 8.57 -7.51 -3.25
CA LEU A 113 9.98 -7.72 -2.87
C LEU A 113 10.31 -7.09 -1.50
N ALA A 114 9.84 -5.89 -1.25
CA ALA A 114 10.05 -5.23 0.03
C ALA A 114 9.30 -5.94 1.18
N LEU A 115 8.11 -6.45 0.89
CA LEU A 115 7.30 -7.19 1.85
C LEU A 115 7.86 -8.58 2.20
N LEU A 116 8.70 -9.17 1.34
CA LEU A 116 9.35 -10.46 1.61
C LEU A 116 10.13 -10.47 2.94
N ILE A 117 10.69 -9.32 3.34
CA ILE A 117 11.42 -9.19 4.59
C ILE A 117 10.49 -8.78 5.74
N MET A 118 9.54 -7.90 5.49
CA MET A 118 8.71 -7.29 6.53
C MET A 118 7.44 -8.06 6.86
N GLU A 119 6.78 -8.64 5.87
CA GLU A 119 5.51 -9.39 6.00
C GLU A 119 5.44 -10.56 5.01
N PRO A 120 6.37 -11.54 5.05
CA PRO A 120 6.45 -12.61 4.05
C PRO A 120 5.18 -13.47 3.97
N GLU A 121 4.46 -13.64 5.06
CA GLU A 121 3.23 -14.47 5.11
C GLU A 121 2.14 -13.95 4.18
N LYS A 122 2.08 -12.64 3.98
CA LYS A 122 1.09 -12.01 3.10
C LYS A 122 1.48 -12.05 1.63
N VAL A 123 2.77 -12.24 1.35
CA VAL A 123 3.28 -12.22 -0.02
C VAL A 123 2.77 -13.41 -0.81
N ARG A 124 2.61 -14.58 -0.19
CA ARG A 124 2.08 -15.78 -0.87
C ARG A 124 0.76 -15.51 -1.57
N GLN A 125 -0.21 -14.98 -0.83
CA GLN A 125 -1.52 -14.68 -1.39
C GLN A 125 -1.45 -13.58 -2.45
N MET A 126 -0.63 -12.56 -2.23
CA MET A 126 -0.42 -11.51 -3.24
C MET A 126 0.13 -12.07 -4.55
N LEU A 127 1.06 -13.01 -4.50
CA LEU A 127 1.60 -13.67 -5.70
C LEU A 127 0.54 -14.49 -6.42
N ILE A 128 -0.25 -15.30 -5.70
CA ILE A 128 -1.36 -16.06 -6.28
C ILE A 128 -2.30 -15.13 -7.02
N ASP A 129 -2.74 -14.06 -6.36
CA ASP A 129 -3.66 -13.09 -6.94
C ASP A 129 -3.04 -12.38 -8.16
N ASN A 130 -1.75 -12.06 -8.09
CA ASN A 130 -1.03 -11.42 -9.18
C ASN A 130 -0.92 -12.31 -10.42
N PHE A 131 -0.69 -13.61 -10.24
CA PHE A 131 -0.66 -14.56 -11.35
C PHE A 131 -2.00 -14.68 -12.08
N GLY A 132 -3.12 -14.37 -11.43
CA GLY A 132 -4.42 -14.27 -12.08
C GLY A 132 -4.50 -13.23 -13.22
N GLY A 133 -3.52 -12.32 -13.33
CA GLY A 133 -3.40 -11.37 -14.43
C GLY A 133 -2.60 -11.86 -15.63
N VAL A 134 -2.10 -13.09 -15.62
CA VAL A 134 -1.36 -13.69 -16.74
C VAL A 134 -2.35 -14.33 -17.71
N ARG A 135 -2.17 -14.09 -19.01
CA ARG A 135 -2.95 -14.72 -20.09
C ARG A 135 -2.39 -16.08 -20.42
N PHE A 136 -3.19 -16.90 -21.09
CA PHE A 136 -2.79 -18.25 -21.46
C PHE A 136 -1.60 -18.31 -22.44
N ASP A 137 -1.37 -17.24 -23.21
CA ASP A 137 -0.23 -17.11 -24.11
C ASP A 137 1.05 -16.58 -23.41
N GLY A 138 1.01 -16.39 -22.11
CA GLY A 138 2.12 -15.87 -21.31
C GLY A 138 2.22 -14.35 -21.26
N THR A 139 1.38 -13.62 -22.01
CA THR A 139 1.28 -12.16 -21.83
C THR A 139 0.49 -11.83 -20.57
N ASN A 140 0.40 -10.57 -20.21
CA ASN A 140 -0.24 -10.17 -18.95
C ASN A 140 -1.04 -8.86 -19.09
N ALA A 141 -1.92 -8.65 -18.13
CA ALA A 141 -2.54 -7.36 -17.91
C ALA A 141 -1.50 -6.29 -17.57
N THR A 142 -1.74 -5.06 -17.96
CA THR A 142 -0.84 -3.93 -17.63
C THR A 142 -1.21 -3.20 -16.37
N ILE A 143 -2.48 -3.20 -16.02
CA ILE A 143 -3.03 -2.48 -14.88
C ILE A 143 -3.80 -3.45 -14.00
N ILE A 144 -3.62 -3.30 -12.70
CA ILE A 144 -4.39 -3.99 -11.68
C ILE A 144 -5.49 -3.06 -11.21
N GLY A 145 -6.70 -3.56 -11.15
CA GLY A 145 -7.86 -2.80 -10.74
C GLY A 145 -7.82 -2.38 -9.26
N SER A 146 -8.92 -1.82 -8.81
CA SER A 146 -9.06 -1.31 -7.43
C SER A 146 -9.18 -2.41 -6.39
N LYS A 147 -9.53 -3.62 -6.81
CA LYS A 147 -9.68 -4.80 -5.95
C LYS A 147 -8.56 -5.79 -6.24
N GLN A 148 -8.23 -6.57 -5.23
CA GLN A 148 -7.31 -7.68 -5.37
C GLN A 148 -7.84 -8.69 -6.42
N GLY A 149 -6.96 -9.11 -7.34
CA GLY A 149 -7.35 -10.01 -8.44
C GLY A 149 -8.14 -9.37 -9.57
N GLU A 150 -8.39 -8.07 -9.53
CA GLU A 150 -9.01 -7.33 -10.63
C GLU A 150 -7.95 -6.79 -11.59
N PHE A 151 -8.08 -7.11 -12.87
CA PHE A 151 -7.10 -6.74 -13.89
C PHE A 151 -7.75 -5.99 -15.04
N ILE A 152 -7.00 -5.06 -15.62
CA ILE A 152 -7.38 -4.28 -16.79
C ILE A 152 -6.26 -4.41 -17.83
N ALA A 153 -6.62 -4.68 -19.07
CA ALA A 153 -5.64 -4.89 -20.15
C ALA A 153 -4.69 -3.69 -20.29
N ASP A 154 -5.25 -2.51 -20.43
CA ASP A 154 -4.58 -1.20 -20.43
C ASP A 154 -5.66 -0.11 -20.31
N ARG A 155 -5.26 1.15 -20.23
CA ARG A 155 -6.16 2.33 -20.15
C ARG A 155 -7.28 2.34 -21.18
N ASN A 156 -6.97 1.92 -22.39
CA ASN A 156 -7.91 1.93 -23.53
C ASN A 156 -8.35 0.52 -23.92
N ASN A 157 -8.21 -0.46 -23.02
CA ASN A 157 -8.41 -1.88 -23.30
C ASN A 157 -7.52 -2.38 -24.47
N ILE A 158 -6.39 -1.75 -24.70
CA ILE A 158 -5.42 -2.16 -25.71
C ILE A 158 -4.39 -3.03 -25.04
N VAL A 159 -4.23 -4.25 -25.52
CA VAL A 159 -3.18 -5.16 -25.05
C VAL A 159 -1.82 -4.61 -25.46
N ARG A 160 -0.95 -4.41 -24.50
CA ARG A 160 0.43 -4.03 -24.72
C ARG A 160 1.36 -5.05 -24.07
N VAL A 161 2.38 -5.43 -24.81
CA VAL A 161 3.43 -6.31 -24.30
C VAL A 161 4.63 -5.44 -23.93
N TRP A 162 4.98 -5.48 -22.65
CA TRP A 162 6.15 -4.78 -22.13
C TRP A 162 7.26 -5.81 -21.87
N MET A 163 8.47 -5.50 -22.32
CA MET A 163 9.60 -6.44 -22.32
C MET A 163 9.93 -7.02 -20.93
N ASP A 164 9.77 -6.24 -19.88
CA ASP A 164 10.13 -6.62 -18.52
C ASP A 164 8.96 -7.20 -17.70
N HIS A 165 7.75 -7.17 -18.21
CA HIS A 165 6.59 -7.63 -17.47
C HIS A 165 6.62 -9.14 -17.17
N GLY A 166 7.18 -9.95 -18.04
CA GLY A 166 7.38 -11.39 -17.78
C GLY A 166 8.54 -11.70 -16.84
N ALA A 167 9.52 -10.79 -16.73
CA ALA A 167 10.66 -10.99 -15.84
C ALA A 167 10.31 -10.81 -14.36
N TRP A 168 9.42 -9.88 -14.04
CA TRP A 168 9.08 -9.54 -12.65
C TRP A 168 8.34 -10.67 -11.91
N PRO A 169 7.34 -11.35 -12.49
CA PRO A 169 6.73 -12.52 -11.87
C PRO A 169 7.76 -13.59 -11.51
N TYR A 170 8.64 -13.90 -12.46
CA TYR A 170 9.70 -14.90 -12.24
C TYR A 170 10.67 -14.50 -11.12
N LEU A 171 11.20 -13.28 -11.17
CA LEU A 171 12.17 -12.80 -10.19
C LEU A 171 11.56 -12.78 -8.79
N THR A 172 10.36 -12.24 -8.65
CA THR A 172 9.69 -12.10 -7.36
C THR A 172 9.32 -13.46 -6.77
N THR A 173 8.79 -14.37 -7.58
CA THR A 173 8.46 -15.73 -7.15
C THR A 173 9.71 -16.50 -6.71
N ARG A 174 10.79 -16.38 -7.48
CA ARG A 174 12.07 -16.99 -7.11
C ARG A 174 12.57 -16.50 -5.74
N LEU A 175 12.56 -15.19 -5.53
CA LEU A 175 12.99 -14.60 -4.26
C LEU A 175 12.07 -14.98 -3.11
N TYR A 176 10.75 -15.05 -3.36
CA TYR A 176 9.80 -15.55 -2.38
C TYR A 176 10.14 -16.98 -1.94
N MET A 177 10.32 -17.90 -2.89
CA MET A 177 10.67 -19.29 -2.57
C MET A 177 12.03 -19.40 -1.85
N GLN A 178 13.01 -18.59 -2.23
CA GLN A 178 14.30 -18.56 -1.57
C GLN A 178 14.21 -18.06 -0.12
N GLN A 179 13.34 -17.11 0.13
CA GLN A 179 13.13 -16.53 1.45
C GLN A 179 12.32 -17.44 2.38
N THR A 180 11.30 -18.10 1.84
CA THR A 180 10.30 -18.83 2.63
C THR A 180 10.52 -20.36 2.62
N GLY A 181 11.15 -20.89 1.58
CA GLY A 181 11.23 -22.34 1.34
C GLY A 181 9.95 -22.96 0.77
N ASP A 182 8.94 -22.15 0.45
CA ASP A 182 7.63 -22.60 -0.09
C ASP A 182 7.75 -23.04 -1.56
N ILE A 183 8.22 -24.27 -1.78
CA ILE A 183 8.32 -24.86 -3.12
C ILE A 183 6.94 -25.27 -3.64
N GLU A 184 6.00 -25.59 -2.77
CA GLU A 184 4.65 -26.00 -3.12
C GLU A 184 3.90 -24.90 -3.87
N PHE A 185 4.30 -23.66 -3.72
CA PHE A 185 3.78 -22.53 -4.49
C PHE A 185 3.81 -22.77 -6.02
N LEU A 186 4.80 -23.53 -6.53
CA LEU A 186 4.92 -23.83 -7.97
C LEU A 186 3.81 -24.76 -8.50
N THR A 187 3.11 -25.45 -7.62
CA THR A 187 2.01 -26.36 -7.96
C THR A 187 0.64 -25.74 -7.69
N GLU A 188 0.61 -24.48 -7.29
CA GLU A 188 -0.65 -23.76 -7.05
C GLU A 188 -1.39 -23.53 -8.36
N GLU A 189 -2.64 -23.96 -8.41
CA GLU A 189 -3.49 -23.75 -9.58
C GLU A 189 -4.04 -22.32 -9.58
N ASN A 190 -4.00 -21.67 -10.75
CA ASN A 190 -4.54 -20.34 -10.92
C ASN A 190 -5.32 -20.22 -12.23
N THR A 191 -6.20 -19.24 -12.30
CA THR A 191 -6.95 -18.93 -13.52
C THR A 191 -6.20 -17.93 -14.39
N TYR A 192 -6.37 -18.06 -15.71
CA TYR A 192 -5.82 -17.06 -16.63
C TYR A 192 -6.70 -15.83 -16.71
N PHE A 193 -6.06 -14.69 -16.91
CA PHE A 193 -6.76 -13.46 -17.25
C PHE A 193 -7.38 -13.57 -18.64
N LYS A 194 -8.69 -13.30 -18.68
CA LYS A 194 -9.48 -13.31 -19.93
C LYS A 194 -9.95 -11.90 -20.22
N ASP A 195 -9.51 -11.34 -21.34
CA ASP A 195 -10.07 -10.13 -21.88
C ASP A 195 -10.60 -10.35 -23.30
N ALA A 196 -11.40 -9.40 -23.78
CA ALA A 196 -12.06 -9.51 -25.09
C ALA A 196 -11.11 -9.35 -26.28
N GLN A 197 -9.83 -9.14 -26.02
CA GLN A 197 -8.85 -8.79 -27.05
C GLN A 197 -7.84 -9.90 -27.36
N ILE A 198 -8.03 -11.06 -26.75
CA ILE A 198 -7.23 -12.23 -27.09
C ILE A 198 -7.84 -12.83 -28.35
N CYS A 199 -7.21 -12.58 -29.45
CA CYS A 199 -7.47 -13.30 -30.70
C CYS A 199 -6.49 -14.45 -30.83
#